data_1ab83de74855dc07d23133867da68639
#
_entry.id   1ab83de74855dc07d23133867da68639
#
_cell.length_a   1.000
_cell.length_b   1.000
_cell.length_c   1.000
_cell.angle_alpha   90.00
_cell.angle_beta   90.00
_cell.angle_gamma   90.00
#
_symmetry.space_group_name_H-M   'P 1'
#
loop_
_entity.id
_entity.type
_entity.pdbx_description
1 polymer ?
#
loop_
_entity_poly.entity_id
_entity_poly.type
_entity_poly.pdbx_seq_one_letter_code
_entity_poly.pdbx_strand_id
1 'polypeptide(L)'
;IWPFGGSHHPGVEIHDEAGVLQSEPLAKEIQAMRFRQDVHVAVLTVPGWDVDNLNDSVLEYARLHQGDTDVPWISTSNPNYWSDGLVILAVAPEARKVGCYFGEDVAVPLEQQAAIQDAAKDQYRRADWYGGTLSMAAKTADVIGRPGGGDVGMTYILPGISALAGITWLVYYLWRGFTARSRAHEALRHYSQVTHDYETTELLAGTIPEDEPHGAQVMARYRWFRSEYEKVTRSWQDFGNPYRAQWFSMPVLGRATELEKRS
;
A
#
# COMPACT_ATOMS: atom_id res chain seq x y z
N ILE A 1 -13.53 -1.64 -5.73
CA ILE A 1 -14.98 -1.80 -5.56
C ILE A 1 -15.20 -2.33 -4.17
N TRP A 2 -15.60 -1.46 -3.24
CA TRP A 2 -16.04 -1.84 -1.90
C TRP A 2 -17.57 -2.00 -1.97
N PRO A 3 -18.13 -3.20 -1.82
CA PRO A 3 -19.54 -3.41 -2.07
C PRO A 3 -20.47 -3.11 -0.90
N PHE A 4 -20.03 -2.72 0.29
CA PHE A 4 -20.89 -2.69 1.47
C PHE A 4 -20.61 -1.52 2.44
N GLY A 5 -20.57 -0.28 1.94
CA GLY A 5 -20.78 0.88 2.78
C GLY A 5 -22.26 1.26 2.69
N GLY A 6 -23.07 0.90 3.68
CA GLY A 6 -24.43 1.39 3.78
C GLY A 6 -24.42 2.92 3.69
N SER A 7 -25.31 3.55 2.91
CA SER A 7 -25.51 4.99 2.96
C SER A 7 -26.64 5.28 3.91
N HIS A 8 -26.33 5.97 5.00
CA HIS A 8 -27.27 6.37 6.02
C HIS A 8 -27.73 7.79 5.78
N HIS A 9 -29.00 8.08 6.04
CA HIS A 9 -29.50 9.44 6.14
C HIS A 9 -29.35 9.87 7.58
N PRO A 10 -28.73 11.03 7.86
CA PRO A 10 -28.53 11.48 9.22
C PRO A 10 -29.84 11.90 9.91
N GLY A 11 -29.93 11.72 11.21
CA GLY A 11 -30.81 12.53 12.02
C GLY A 11 -30.31 13.99 11.99
N VAL A 12 -31.18 14.97 11.99
CA VAL A 12 -30.77 16.38 11.89
C VAL A 12 -31.55 17.22 12.88
N GLU A 13 -30.85 17.96 13.73
CA GLU A 13 -31.42 18.99 14.58
C GLU A 13 -30.70 20.33 14.36
N ILE A 14 -31.44 21.44 14.45
CA ILE A 14 -30.90 22.79 14.23
C ILE A 14 -31.29 23.71 15.36
N HIS A 15 -30.29 24.22 16.05
CA HIS A 15 -30.41 25.19 17.14
C HIS A 15 -29.85 26.54 16.65
N ASP A 16 -30.74 27.36 16.11
CA ASP A 16 -30.39 28.67 15.54
C ASP A 16 -30.57 29.79 16.55
N GLU A 17 -29.69 29.86 17.54
CA GLU A 17 -29.72 30.86 18.58
C GLU A 17 -29.35 32.28 18.07
N ALA A 18 -28.62 32.36 16.98
CA ALA A 18 -28.26 33.65 16.34
C ALA A 18 -29.31 34.13 15.35
N GLY A 19 -30.29 33.31 15.01
CA GLY A 19 -31.39 33.68 14.09
C GLY A 19 -30.95 33.98 12.65
N VAL A 20 -29.91 33.29 12.18
CA VAL A 20 -29.30 33.54 10.85
C VAL A 20 -29.54 32.42 9.84
N LEU A 21 -30.19 31.34 10.25
CA LEU A 21 -30.42 30.17 9.40
C LEU A 21 -31.90 30.04 9.01
N GLN A 22 -32.14 29.43 7.89
CA GLN A 22 -33.45 28.90 7.50
C GLN A 22 -33.50 27.41 7.92
N SER A 23 -33.89 27.18 9.17
CA SER A 23 -33.73 25.88 9.84
C SER A 23 -34.43 24.71 9.13
N GLU A 24 -35.73 24.88 8.72
CA GLU A 24 -36.47 23.80 8.03
C GLU A 24 -35.88 23.39 6.67
N PRO A 25 -35.58 24.32 5.73
CA PRO A 25 -34.96 23.96 4.46
C PRO A 25 -33.57 23.34 4.66
N LEU A 26 -32.75 23.89 5.58
CA LEU A 26 -31.41 23.41 5.87
C LEU A 26 -31.45 21.96 6.42
N ALA A 27 -32.36 21.68 7.37
CA ALA A 27 -32.53 20.36 7.90
C ALA A 27 -32.90 19.33 6.83
N LYS A 28 -33.83 19.68 5.92
CA LYS A 28 -34.24 18.80 4.81
C LYS A 28 -33.07 18.53 3.85
N GLU A 29 -32.26 19.53 3.52
CA GLU A 29 -31.11 19.34 2.63
C GLU A 29 -30.01 18.49 3.28
N ILE A 30 -29.72 18.70 4.55
CA ILE A 30 -28.75 17.88 5.29
C ILE A 30 -29.27 16.44 5.45
N GLN A 31 -30.56 16.27 5.76
CA GLN A 31 -31.18 14.95 5.89
C GLN A 31 -31.19 14.17 4.56
N ALA A 32 -31.23 14.85 3.44
CA ALA A 32 -31.13 14.22 2.11
C ALA A 32 -29.71 13.74 1.77
N MET A 33 -28.69 14.20 2.50
CA MET A 33 -27.30 13.79 2.30
C MET A 33 -27.10 12.34 2.71
N ARG A 34 -26.05 11.72 2.17
CA ARG A 34 -25.72 10.33 2.45
C ARG A 34 -24.38 10.23 3.18
N PHE A 35 -24.42 9.68 4.36
CA PHE A 35 -23.25 9.40 5.19
C PHE A 35 -22.91 7.91 5.10
N ARG A 36 -21.65 7.57 5.23
CA ARG A 36 -21.19 6.18 5.25
C ARG A 36 -21.34 5.52 6.61
N GLN A 37 -21.46 6.33 7.66
CA GLN A 37 -21.72 5.92 9.03
C GLN A 37 -23.07 6.49 9.44
N ASP A 38 -23.78 5.79 10.33
CA ASP A 38 -24.99 6.30 10.94
C ASP A 38 -24.61 7.42 11.92
N VAL A 39 -25.08 8.62 11.64
CA VAL A 39 -24.72 9.82 12.42
C VAL A 39 -25.93 10.71 12.64
N HIS A 40 -25.88 11.47 13.72
CA HIS A 40 -26.81 12.55 14.03
C HIS A 40 -26.10 13.89 13.87
N VAL A 41 -26.59 14.76 12.99
CA VAL A 41 -25.99 16.07 12.71
C VAL A 41 -26.73 17.15 13.46
N ALA A 42 -26.06 17.76 14.43
CA ALA A 42 -26.54 18.92 15.15
C ALA A 42 -25.90 20.20 14.57
N VAL A 43 -26.69 21.19 14.27
CA VAL A 43 -26.20 22.51 13.85
C VAL A 43 -26.50 23.51 14.97
N LEU A 44 -25.48 24.23 15.43
CA LEU A 44 -25.61 25.25 16.45
C LEU A 44 -25.09 26.60 15.95
N THR A 45 -25.91 27.63 16.00
CA THR A 45 -25.43 29.01 15.87
C THR A 45 -25.32 29.67 17.24
N VAL A 46 -24.16 30.26 17.54
CA VAL A 46 -23.90 30.94 18.81
C VAL A 46 -23.92 32.44 18.62
N PRO A 47 -24.86 33.18 19.25
CA PRO A 47 -24.95 34.63 19.14
C PRO A 47 -23.83 35.31 19.94
N GLY A 48 -23.56 36.58 19.59
CA GLY A 48 -22.68 37.47 20.32
C GLY A 48 -21.25 37.59 19.82
N TRP A 49 -20.67 38.75 20.12
CA TRP A 49 -19.28 39.08 19.73
C TRP A 49 -18.24 38.55 20.71
N ASP A 50 -18.67 38.25 21.94
CA ASP A 50 -17.81 37.88 23.04
C ASP A 50 -17.66 36.34 23.18
N VAL A 51 -17.48 35.68 22.04
CA VAL A 51 -17.21 34.24 21.98
C VAL A 51 -15.70 34.04 21.93
N ASP A 52 -15.06 33.98 23.11
CA ASP A 52 -13.60 33.78 23.19
C ASP A 52 -13.17 32.38 22.71
N ASN A 53 -13.93 31.37 23.11
CA ASN A 53 -13.69 29.98 22.72
C ASN A 53 -15.02 29.32 22.32
N LEU A 54 -15.16 29.01 21.02
CA LEU A 54 -16.39 28.39 20.52
C LEU A 54 -16.63 26.99 21.12
N ASN A 55 -15.58 26.25 21.42
CA ASN A 55 -15.72 24.94 22.07
C ASN A 55 -16.38 25.03 23.46
N ASP A 56 -15.98 26.02 24.23
CA ASP A 56 -16.55 26.23 25.57
C ASP A 56 -18.02 26.64 25.48
N SER A 57 -18.36 27.49 24.50
CA SER A 57 -19.75 27.90 24.23
C SER A 57 -20.63 26.72 23.80
N VAL A 58 -20.12 25.84 22.94
CA VAL A 58 -20.84 24.63 22.52
C VAL A 58 -21.02 23.66 23.70
N LEU A 59 -19.99 23.52 24.52
CA LEU A 59 -20.06 22.65 25.71
C LEU A 59 -21.03 23.20 26.77
N GLU A 60 -21.04 24.52 26.97
CA GLU A 60 -21.99 25.18 27.86
C GLU A 60 -23.42 24.99 27.36
N TYR A 61 -23.66 25.23 26.06
CA TYR A 61 -24.94 24.98 25.41
C TYR A 61 -25.41 23.54 25.63
N ALA A 62 -24.55 22.57 25.36
CA ALA A 62 -24.86 21.16 25.54
C ALA A 62 -25.24 20.80 26.99
N ARG A 63 -24.62 21.45 27.96
CA ARG A 63 -24.92 21.23 29.39
C ARG A 63 -26.25 21.85 29.84
N LEU A 64 -26.56 23.03 29.31
CA LEU A 64 -27.78 23.75 29.66
C LEU A 64 -29.04 23.13 29.01
N HIS A 65 -28.89 22.53 27.81
CA HIS A 65 -30.01 22.05 26.99
C HIS A 65 -30.06 20.51 26.89
N GLN A 66 -29.55 19.79 27.87
CA GLN A 66 -29.54 18.32 27.88
C GLN A 66 -30.91 17.64 27.68
N GLY A 67 -32.02 18.35 28.01
CA GLY A 67 -33.37 17.83 27.84
C GLY A 67 -34.09 18.31 26.58
N ASP A 68 -33.49 19.23 25.83
CA ASP A 68 -34.11 19.92 24.70
C ASP A 68 -33.53 19.45 23.36
N THR A 69 -32.54 18.56 23.37
CA THR A 69 -31.90 18.00 22.20
C THR A 69 -32.51 16.64 21.85
N ASP A 70 -32.61 16.34 20.55
CA ASP A 70 -33.13 15.07 20.03
C ASP A 70 -32.31 13.88 20.52
N VAL A 71 -31.00 14.07 20.67
CA VAL A 71 -30.06 13.10 21.24
C VAL A 71 -29.20 13.80 22.31
N PRO A 72 -28.77 13.10 23.36
CA PRO A 72 -27.84 13.69 24.31
C PRO A 72 -26.53 14.07 23.62
N TRP A 73 -26.10 15.35 23.69
CA TRP A 73 -24.84 15.76 23.08
C TRP A 73 -23.63 15.31 23.89
N ILE A 74 -23.76 15.25 25.22
CA ILE A 74 -22.70 14.77 26.07
C ILE A 74 -22.89 13.28 26.33
N SER A 75 -21.82 12.50 26.15
CA SER A 75 -21.84 11.07 26.37
C SER A 75 -22.27 10.73 27.80
N THR A 76 -23.24 9.83 27.92
CA THR A 76 -23.72 9.34 29.21
C THR A 76 -22.71 8.45 29.92
N SER A 77 -21.78 7.84 29.18
CA SER A 77 -20.72 7.00 29.72
C SER A 77 -19.48 7.79 30.12
N ASN A 78 -19.20 8.92 29.48
CA ASN A 78 -18.05 9.78 29.79
C ASN A 78 -18.37 11.25 29.49
N PRO A 79 -18.58 12.08 30.53
CA PRO A 79 -18.98 13.48 30.39
C PRO A 79 -17.91 14.39 29.75
N ASN A 80 -16.74 13.86 29.44
CA ASN A 80 -15.68 14.59 28.74
C ASN A 80 -15.72 14.38 27.20
N TYR A 81 -16.62 13.55 26.71
CA TYR A 81 -16.75 13.22 25.30
C TYR A 81 -18.15 13.55 24.77
N TRP A 82 -18.23 13.78 23.47
CA TRP A 82 -19.50 13.89 22.75
C TRP A 82 -20.11 12.49 22.58
N SER A 83 -21.42 12.41 22.51
CA SER A 83 -22.14 11.15 22.34
C SER A 83 -21.76 10.45 21.02
N ASP A 84 -21.83 9.13 21.04
CA ASP A 84 -21.56 8.30 19.86
C ASP A 84 -22.50 8.68 18.71
N GLY A 85 -21.96 8.66 17.49
CA GLY A 85 -22.67 9.04 16.27
C GLY A 85 -22.97 10.53 16.14
N LEU A 86 -22.63 11.38 17.11
CA LEU A 86 -22.93 12.80 17.08
C LEU A 86 -21.91 13.59 16.23
N VAL A 87 -22.41 14.50 15.42
CA VAL A 87 -21.63 15.49 14.67
C VAL A 87 -22.21 16.89 14.95
N ILE A 88 -21.45 17.76 15.58
CA ILE A 88 -21.88 19.14 15.83
C ILE A 88 -21.17 20.08 14.89
N LEU A 89 -21.95 20.83 14.13
CA LEU A 89 -21.48 21.91 13.25
C LEU A 89 -21.84 23.24 13.92
N ALA A 90 -20.85 23.93 14.48
CA ALA A 90 -21.07 25.17 15.21
C ALA A 90 -20.54 26.38 14.46
N VAL A 91 -21.29 27.47 14.47
CA VAL A 91 -20.87 28.76 13.93
C VAL A 91 -21.28 29.91 14.87
N ALA A 92 -20.36 30.82 15.12
CA ALA A 92 -20.61 32.09 15.78
C ALA A 92 -20.48 33.22 14.76
N PRO A 93 -21.59 33.69 14.17
CA PRO A 93 -21.57 34.63 13.04
C PRO A 93 -20.86 35.92 13.35
N GLU A 94 -21.18 36.53 14.48
CA GLU A 94 -20.64 37.81 14.93
C GLU A 94 -19.16 37.70 15.30
N ALA A 95 -18.79 36.69 16.09
CA ALA A 95 -17.40 36.42 16.47
C ALA A 95 -16.56 35.81 15.33
N ARG A 96 -17.17 35.49 14.17
CA ARG A 96 -16.52 34.89 12.98
C ARG A 96 -15.76 33.59 13.30
N LYS A 97 -16.33 32.77 14.15
CA LYS A 97 -15.77 31.48 14.54
C LYS A 97 -16.61 30.33 13.96
N VAL A 98 -15.94 29.27 13.61
CA VAL A 98 -16.54 28.03 13.10
C VAL A 98 -15.85 26.84 13.75
N GLY A 99 -16.61 25.81 14.09
CA GLY A 99 -16.12 24.59 14.68
C GLY A 99 -16.89 23.36 14.20
N CYS A 100 -16.26 22.21 14.26
CA CYS A 100 -16.91 20.93 14.08
C CYS A 100 -16.44 19.99 15.20
N TYR A 101 -17.39 19.27 15.81
CA TYR A 101 -17.11 18.38 16.91
C TYR A 101 -17.75 17.02 16.61
N PHE A 102 -17.09 15.95 17.07
CA PHE A 102 -17.43 14.59 16.71
C PHE A 102 -17.51 13.70 17.94
N GLY A 103 -18.45 12.79 17.95
CA GLY A 103 -18.55 11.71 18.91
C GLY A 103 -17.30 10.83 18.90
N GLU A 104 -17.07 10.10 19.99
CA GLU A 104 -15.86 9.29 20.17
C GLU A 104 -15.71 8.21 19.07
N ASP A 105 -16.82 7.65 18.60
CA ASP A 105 -16.88 6.65 17.54
C ASP A 105 -16.76 7.24 16.12
N VAL A 106 -16.85 8.57 15.97
CA VAL A 106 -16.75 9.29 14.70
C VAL A 106 -15.32 9.80 14.51
N ALA A 107 -14.44 8.93 14.03
CA ALA A 107 -13.02 9.25 13.85
C ALA A 107 -12.79 10.16 12.62
N VAL A 108 -12.53 11.46 12.88
CA VAL A 108 -12.17 12.44 11.85
C VAL A 108 -10.80 13.05 12.20
N PRO A 109 -9.74 12.78 11.39
CA PRO A 109 -8.43 13.38 11.60
C PRO A 109 -8.44 14.91 11.59
N LEU A 110 -7.55 15.54 12.34
CA LEU A 110 -7.49 17.01 12.46
C LEU A 110 -7.39 17.74 11.13
N GLU A 111 -6.64 17.19 10.17
CA GLU A 111 -6.54 17.74 8.83
C GLU A 111 -7.88 17.74 8.09
N GLN A 112 -8.68 16.70 8.27
CA GLN A 112 -10.02 16.60 7.70
C GLN A 112 -11.02 17.51 8.42
N GLN A 113 -10.89 17.70 9.72
CA GLN A 113 -11.67 18.68 10.48
C GLN A 113 -11.40 20.11 9.96
N ALA A 114 -10.13 20.44 9.72
CA ALA A 114 -9.77 21.72 9.10
C ALA A 114 -10.39 21.87 7.70
N ALA A 115 -10.36 20.82 6.89
CA ALA A 115 -10.97 20.84 5.56
C ALA A 115 -12.50 21.00 5.58
N ILE A 116 -13.19 20.49 6.61
CA ILE A 116 -14.63 20.71 6.83
C ILE A 116 -14.90 22.18 7.14
N GLN A 117 -14.13 22.78 8.03
CA GLN A 117 -14.25 24.18 8.37
C GLN A 117 -13.92 25.09 7.18
N ASP A 118 -12.88 24.75 6.40
CA ASP A 118 -12.45 25.50 5.23
C ASP A 118 -13.51 25.52 4.12
N ALA A 119 -14.27 24.44 3.99
CA ALA A 119 -15.33 24.34 2.98
C ALA A 119 -16.43 25.42 3.11
N ALA A 120 -16.63 25.96 4.32
CA ALA A 120 -17.62 27.00 4.58
C ALA A 120 -17.08 28.44 4.56
N LYS A 121 -15.75 28.61 4.62
CA LYS A 121 -15.14 29.94 4.85
C LYS A 121 -15.53 30.99 3.83
N ASP A 122 -15.63 30.64 2.56
CA ASP A 122 -15.95 31.62 1.50
C ASP A 122 -17.40 32.05 1.55
N GLN A 123 -18.34 31.20 1.92
CA GLN A 123 -19.74 31.53 2.14
C GLN A 123 -19.88 32.39 3.40
N TYR A 124 -19.25 32.00 4.51
CA TYR A 124 -19.29 32.76 5.75
C TYR A 124 -18.69 34.17 5.62
N ARG A 125 -17.62 34.34 4.85
CA ARG A 125 -17.06 35.67 4.54
C ARG A 125 -18.05 36.57 3.84
N ARG A 126 -19.01 36.04 3.08
CA ARG A 126 -20.07 36.75 2.38
C ARG A 126 -21.35 36.84 3.20
N ALA A 127 -21.32 36.43 4.47
CA ALA A 127 -22.48 36.31 5.35
C ALA A 127 -23.57 35.36 4.82
N ASP A 128 -23.20 34.41 3.96
CA ASP A 128 -24.05 33.30 3.52
C ASP A 128 -23.97 32.15 4.53
N TRP A 129 -24.68 32.33 5.64
CA TRP A 129 -24.66 31.37 6.75
C TRP A 129 -25.29 30.02 6.37
N TYR A 130 -26.36 30.07 5.58
CA TYR A 130 -27.03 28.88 5.06
C TYR A 130 -26.11 28.06 4.15
N GLY A 131 -25.60 28.70 3.08
CA GLY A 131 -24.70 28.01 2.14
C GLY A 131 -23.42 27.51 2.79
N GLY A 132 -22.88 28.25 3.76
CA GLY A 132 -21.71 27.86 4.51
C GLY A 132 -21.95 26.61 5.36
N THR A 133 -23.05 26.57 6.12
CA THR A 133 -23.41 25.40 6.93
C THR A 133 -23.71 24.18 6.08
N LEU A 134 -24.39 24.37 4.94
CA LEU A 134 -24.64 23.29 3.99
C LEU A 134 -23.34 22.73 3.40
N SER A 135 -22.38 23.60 3.08
CA SER A 135 -21.06 23.20 2.58
C SER A 135 -20.25 22.43 3.63
N MET A 136 -20.33 22.82 4.90
CA MET A 136 -19.75 22.05 6.01
C MET A 136 -20.38 20.66 6.10
N ALA A 137 -21.72 20.59 6.11
CA ALA A 137 -22.43 19.32 6.19
C ALA A 137 -22.09 18.38 5.01
N ALA A 138 -22.05 18.93 3.79
CA ALA A 138 -21.68 18.18 2.59
C ALA A 138 -20.24 17.66 2.67
N LYS A 139 -19.31 18.50 3.13
CA LYS A 139 -17.92 18.07 3.34
C LYS A 139 -17.79 17.03 4.43
N THR A 140 -18.55 17.14 5.50
CA THR A 140 -18.62 16.18 6.60
C THR A 140 -19.14 14.83 6.09
N ALA A 141 -20.20 14.81 5.28
CA ALA A 141 -20.72 13.59 4.65
C ALA A 141 -19.69 12.91 3.72
N ASP A 142 -18.87 13.71 3.04
CA ASP A 142 -17.80 13.21 2.18
C ASP A 142 -16.65 12.58 2.98
N VAL A 143 -16.36 13.11 4.16
CA VAL A 143 -15.21 12.72 4.99
C VAL A 143 -15.52 11.56 5.94
N ILE A 144 -16.67 11.57 6.61
CA ILE A 144 -17.06 10.55 7.61
C ILE A 144 -17.16 9.16 6.98
N GLY A 145 -16.61 8.18 7.68
CA GLY A 145 -16.62 6.77 7.25
C GLY A 145 -15.74 6.48 6.03
N ARG A 146 -14.91 7.43 5.63
CA ARG A 146 -13.74 7.09 4.83
C ARG A 146 -12.75 6.40 5.76
N PRO A 147 -12.14 5.27 5.35
CA PRO A 147 -11.00 4.75 6.10
C PRO A 147 -10.04 5.93 6.26
N GLY A 148 -9.77 6.25 7.53
CA GLY A 148 -9.11 7.49 7.92
C GLY A 148 -7.97 7.82 6.99
N GLY A 149 -7.87 9.06 6.55
CA GLY A 149 -6.78 9.57 5.70
C GLY A 149 -5.39 9.56 6.35
N GLY A 150 -5.26 8.85 7.47
CA GLY A 150 -4.00 8.36 7.97
C GLY A 150 -3.47 7.32 6.99
N ASP A 151 -2.61 7.77 6.08
CA ASP A 151 -1.80 6.89 5.24
C ASP A 151 -2.51 6.05 4.16
N VAL A 152 -3.44 6.64 3.39
CA VAL A 152 -3.83 6.01 2.10
C VAL A 152 -2.58 5.78 1.23
N GLY A 153 -1.57 6.68 1.33
CA GLY A 153 -0.26 6.49 0.75
C GLY A 153 0.43 5.21 1.25
N MET A 154 0.50 5.03 2.57
CA MET A 154 1.19 3.88 3.17
C MET A 154 0.45 2.56 2.93
N THR A 155 -0.88 2.56 2.93
CA THR A 155 -1.70 1.36 2.72
C THR A 155 -1.59 0.81 1.29
N TYR A 156 -1.31 1.65 0.29
CA TYR A 156 -1.10 1.22 -1.10
C TYR A 156 0.37 1.24 -1.54
N ILE A 157 1.22 2.06 -0.92
CA ILE A 157 2.65 2.13 -1.22
C ILE A 157 3.36 0.85 -0.74
N LEU A 158 3.09 0.36 0.48
CA LEU A 158 3.70 -0.87 1.00
C LEU A 158 3.39 -2.11 0.14
N PRO A 159 2.13 -2.45 -0.19
CA PRO A 159 1.85 -3.56 -1.11
C PRO A 159 2.35 -3.29 -2.53
N GLY A 160 2.39 -2.03 -2.99
CA GLY A 160 2.97 -1.64 -4.27
C GLY A 160 4.47 -1.89 -4.33
N ILE A 161 5.22 -1.48 -3.31
CA ILE A 161 6.67 -1.73 -3.19
C ILE A 161 6.96 -3.24 -3.08
N SER A 162 6.18 -3.98 -2.29
CA SER A 162 6.36 -5.43 -2.14
C SER A 162 6.05 -6.18 -3.43
N ALA A 163 5.04 -5.76 -4.20
CA ALA A 163 4.72 -6.30 -5.51
C ALA A 163 5.84 -6.02 -6.52
N LEU A 164 6.37 -4.80 -6.58
CA LEU A 164 7.50 -4.44 -7.43
C LEU A 164 8.77 -5.23 -7.06
N ALA A 165 9.07 -5.35 -5.77
CA ALA A 165 10.19 -6.15 -5.30
C ALA A 165 10.01 -7.63 -5.66
N GLY A 166 8.81 -8.17 -5.53
CA GLY A 166 8.47 -9.54 -5.94
C GLY A 166 8.63 -9.77 -7.43
N ILE A 167 8.16 -8.85 -8.26
CA ILE A 167 8.33 -8.90 -9.74
C ILE A 167 9.80 -8.81 -10.12
N THR A 168 10.56 -7.88 -9.53
CA THR A 168 11.99 -7.73 -9.78
C THR A 168 12.77 -9.00 -9.41
N TRP A 169 12.44 -9.59 -8.27
CA TRP A 169 13.03 -10.84 -7.81
C TRP A 169 12.68 -12.02 -8.74
N LEU A 170 11.43 -12.08 -9.21
CA LEU A 170 10.97 -13.09 -10.17
C LEU A 170 11.71 -12.96 -11.50
N VAL A 171 11.82 -11.75 -12.05
CA VAL A 171 12.55 -11.49 -13.29
C VAL A 171 14.02 -11.87 -13.15
N TYR A 172 14.66 -11.48 -12.05
CA TYR A 172 16.04 -11.87 -11.75
C TYR A 172 16.20 -13.39 -11.66
N TYR A 173 15.27 -14.08 -11.00
CA TYR A 173 15.28 -15.53 -10.84
C TYR A 173 15.13 -16.25 -12.20
N LEU A 174 14.19 -15.80 -13.02
CA LEU A 174 14.00 -16.34 -14.38
C LEU A 174 15.22 -16.09 -15.28
N TRP A 175 15.72 -14.87 -15.30
CA TRP A 175 16.93 -14.53 -16.07
C TRP A 175 18.11 -15.41 -15.68
N ARG A 176 18.30 -15.65 -14.41
CA ARG A 176 19.35 -16.51 -13.88
C ARG A 176 19.20 -17.96 -14.32
N GLY A 177 17.98 -18.49 -14.32
CA GLY A 177 17.70 -19.85 -14.81
C GLY A 177 17.96 -20.01 -16.31
N PHE A 178 17.57 -19.03 -17.11
CA PHE A 178 17.88 -19.03 -18.56
C PHE A 178 19.37 -18.94 -18.84
N THR A 179 20.10 -18.11 -18.09
CA THR A 179 21.56 -17.97 -18.21
C THR A 179 22.27 -19.29 -17.85
N ALA A 180 21.84 -19.95 -16.76
CA ALA A 180 22.40 -21.25 -16.36
C ALA A 180 22.22 -22.32 -17.47
N ARG A 181 21.03 -22.36 -18.05
CA ARG A 181 20.72 -23.30 -19.15
C ARG A 181 21.55 -23.02 -20.40
N SER A 182 21.67 -21.74 -20.78
CA SER A 182 22.49 -21.35 -21.93
C SER A 182 23.95 -21.76 -21.76
N ARG A 183 24.53 -21.48 -20.60
CA ARG A 183 25.92 -21.87 -20.28
C ARG A 183 26.14 -23.38 -20.27
N ALA A 184 25.20 -24.13 -19.72
CA ALA A 184 25.28 -25.59 -19.72
C ALA A 184 25.20 -26.17 -21.15
N HIS A 185 24.36 -25.59 -22.02
CA HIS A 185 24.28 -25.99 -23.41
C HIS A 185 25.57 -25.67 -24.20
N GLU A 186 26.20 -24.55 -23.90
CA GLU A 186 27.46 -24.16 -24.54
C GLU A 186 28.61 -25.09 -24.10
N ALA A 187 28.71 -25.32 -22.80
CA ALA A 187 29.65 -26.31 -22.26
C ALA A 187 29.44 -27.73 -22.84
N LEU A 188 28.18 -28.14 -23.05
CA LEU A 188 27.85 -29.42 -23.66
C LEU A 188 28.33 -29.50 -25.12
N ARG A 189 28.22 -28.42 -25.90
CA ARG A 189 28.74 -28.38 -27.28
C ARG A 189 30.24 -28.56 -27.30
N HIS A 190 30.97 -27.83 -26.46
CA HIS A 190 32.43 -27.99 -26.36
C HIS A 190 32.81 -29.38 -25.94
N TYR A 191 32.14 -29.93 -24.90
CA TYR A 191 32.38 -31.30 -24.48
C TYR A 191 32.12 -32.33 -25.57
N SER A 192 31.05 -32.22 -26.36
CA SER A 192 30.73 -33.13 -27.46
C SER A 192 31.78 -33.11 -28.58
N GLN A 193 32.31 -31.92 -28.85
CA GLN A 193 33.37 -31.72 -29.86
C GLN A 193 34.69 -32.40 -29.40
N VAL A 194 35.08 -32.14 -28.13
CA VAL A 194 36.29 -32.76 -27.57
C VAL A 194 36.14 -34.28 -27.46
N THR A 195 34.94 -34.79 -27.14
CA THR A 195 34.70 -36.22 -27.07
C THR A 195 34.87 -36.91 -28.45
N HIS A 196 34.41 -36.24 -29.50
CA HIS A 196 34.60 -36.76 -30.88
C HIS A 196 36.07 -36.81 -31.27
N ASP A 197 36.85 -35.79 -30.96
CA ASP A 197 38.27 -35.72 -31.25
C ASP A 197 39.10 -36.63 -30.32
N TYR A 198 38.60 -36.95 -29.14
CA TYR A 198 39.27 -37.82 -28.15
C TYR A 198 39.48 -39.25 -28.70
N GLU A 199 38.43 -39.85 -29.28
CA GLU A 199 38.50 -41.21 -29.83
C GLU A 199 39.60 -41.32 -30.91
N THR A 200 39.67 -40.31 -31.79
CA THR A 200 40.70 -40.23 -32.84
C THR A 200 42.09 -40.04 -32.25
N THR A 201 42.21 -39.19 -31.25
CA THR A 201 43.48 -38.89 -30.58
C THR A 201 44.00 -40.13 -29.80
N GLU A 202 43.11 -40.89 -29.16
CA GLU A 202 43.47 -42.13 -28.44
C GLU A 202 44.03 -43.18 -29.37
N LEU A 203 43.41 -43.36 -30.55
CA LEU A 203 43.89 -44.27 -31.58
C LEU A 203 45.30 -43.86 -32.09
N LEU A 204 45.49 -42.57 -32.36
CA LEU A 204 46.78 -42.03 -32.81
C LEU A 204 47.87 -42.14 -31.72
N ALA A 205 47.54 -41.87 -30.47
CA ALA A 205 48.46 -41.97 -29.33
C ALA A 205 49.00 -43.40 -29.16
N GLY A 206 48.18 -44.43 -29.41
CA GLY A 206 48.60 -45.84 -29.37
C GLY A 206 49.62 -46.24 -30.43
N THR A 207 49.83 -45.42 -31.47
CA THR A 207 50.80 -45.66 -32.54
C THR A 207 52.15 -44.97 -32.29
N ILE A 208 52.29 -44.13 -31.27
CA ILE A 208 53.51 -43.36 -31.00
C ILE A 208 54.51 -44.20 -30.18
N PRO A 209 55.73 -44.42 -30.68
CA PRO A 209 56.75 -45.16 -29.92
C PRO A 209 57.24 -44.33 -28.73
N GLU A 210 57.16 -44.88 -27.53
CA GLU A 210 57.61 -44.22 -26.30
C GLU A 210 59.14 -44.21 -26.11
N ASP A 211 59.84 -45.01 -26.91
CA ASP A 211 61.30 -45.18 -26.81
C ASP A 211 62.10 -43.96 -27.35
N GLU A 212 61.45 -43.08 -28.11
CA GLU A 212 62.08 -41.87 -28.59
C GLU A 212 61.80 -40.66 -27.70
N PRO A 213 62.80 -39.78 -27.50
CA PRO A 213 62.62 -38.59 -26.61
C PRO A 213 61.46 -37.68 -27.03
N HIS A 214 61.12 -37.64 -28.29
CA HIS A 214 60.00 -36.87 -28.83
C HIS A 214 58.68 -37.58 -28.55
N GLY A 215 58.61 -38.89 -28.74
CA GLY A 215 57.44 -39.68 -28.41
C GLY A 215 57.09 -39.64 -26.92
N ALA A 216 58.08 -39.73 -26.05
CA ALA A 216 57.89 -39.61 -24.60
C ALA A 216 57.28 -38.25 -24.19
N GLN A 217 57.67 -37.14 -24.86
CA GLN A 217 57.14 -35.83 -24.58
C GLN A 217 55.66 -35.68 -25.04
N VAL A 218 55.33 -36.24 -26.19
CA VAL A 218 53.96 -36.25 -26.72
C VAL A 218 53.08 -37.10 -25.82
N MET A 219 53.54 -38.28 -25.40
CA MET A 219 52.80 -39.16 -24.48
C MET A 219 52.60 -38.55 -23.07
N ALA A 220 53.55 -37.75 -22.60
CA ALA A 220 53.36 -37.00 -21.34
C ALA A 220 52.22 -35.97 -21.44
N ARG A 221 52.13 -35.25 -22.57
CA ARG A 221 51.04 -34.30 -22.87
C ARG A 221 49.70 -35.04 -23.02
N TYR A 222 49.69 -36.19 -23.69
CA TYR A 222 48.49 -36.99 -23.86
C TYR A 222 47.98 -37.51 -22.49
N ARG A 223 48.86 -38.03 -21.61
CA ARG A 223 48.47 -38.44 -20.25
C ARG A 223 47.88 -37.30 -19.44
N TRP A 224 48.45 -36.10 -19.54
CA TRP A 224 47.90 -34.93 -18.90
C TRP A 224 46.50 -34.61 -19.45
N PHE A 225 46.35 -34.52 -20.79
CA PHE A 225 45.07 -34.29 -21.46
C PHE A 225 44.01 -35.32 -21.04
N ARG A 226 44.37 -36.61 -21.04
CA ARG A 226 43.48 -37.67 -20.58
C ARG A 226 43.01 -37.46 -19.16
N SER A 227 43.90 -37.07 -18.24
CA SER A 227 43.53 -36.80 -16.83
C SER A 227 42.55 -35.66 -16.71
N GLU A 228 42.69 -34.59 -17.50
CA GLU A 228 41.78 -33.46 -17.51
C GLU A 228 40.44 -33.83 -18.11
N TYR A 229 40.42 -34.57 -19.22
CA TYR A 229 39.21 -35.09 -19.85
C TYR A 229 38.40 -35.96 -18.89
N GLU A 230 39.06 -36.87 -18.17
CA GLU A 230 38.39 -37.69 -17.16
C GLU A 230 37.77 -36.84 -16.01
N LYS A 231 38.40 -35.75 -15.61
CA LYS A 231 37.84 -34.82 -14.59
C LYS A 231 36.59 -34.10 -15.14
N VAL A 232 36.63 -33.62 -16.35
CA VAL A 232 35.49 -32.97 -16.99
C VAL A 232 34.35 -33.98 -17.16
N THR A 233 34.62 -35.19 -17.63
CA THR A 233 33.63 -36.24 -17.80
C THR A 233 32.96 -36.61 -16.45
N ARG A 234 33.71 -36.75 -15.39
CA ARG A 234 33.14 -36.97 -14.03
C ARG A 234 32.27 -35.80 -13.61
N SER A 235 32.73 -34.56 -13.82
CA SER A 235 31.93 -33.38 -13.49
C SER A 235 30.59 -33.33 -14.24
N TRP A 236 30.55 -33.80 -15.50
CA TRP A 236 29.31 -33.94 -16.29
C TRP A 236 28.41 -35.06 -15.77
N GLN A 237 28.97 -36.19 -15.37
CA GLN A 237 28.20 -37.28 -14.76
C GLN A 237 27.58 -36.85 -13.42
N ASP A 238 28.32 -36.12 -12.59
CA ASP A 238 27.85 -35.57 -11.33
C ASP A 238 26.81 -34.48 -11.51
N PHE A 239 26.91 -33.71 -12.60
CA PHE A 239 25.90 -32.68 -12.94
C PHE A 239 24.55 -33.30 -13.29
N GLY A 240 24.57 -34.46 -13.96
CA GLY A 240 23.39 -35.21 -14.38
C GLY A 240 22.55 -34.45 -15.41
N ASN A 241 21.27 -34.81 -15.48
CA ASN A 241 20.31 -34.14 -16.40
C ASN A 241 19.21 -33.45 -15.59
N PRO A 242 19.42 -32.19 -15.14
CA PRO A 242 18.45 -31.48 -14.32
C PRO A 242 17.18 -31.23 -15.11
N TYR A 243 16.01 -31.62 -14.55
CA TYR A 243 14.75 -31.32 -15.21
C TYR A 243 14.29 -29.86 -14.95
N ARG A 244 13.28 -29.43 -15.73
CA ARG A 244 12.90 -28.01 -15.91
C ARG A 244 12.90 -27.15 -14.66
N ALA A 245 12.42 -27.66 -13.53
CA ALA A 245 12.36 -26.89 -12.29
C ALA A 245 13.73 -26.74 -11.59
N GLN A 246 14.64 -27.70 -11.75
CA GLN A 246 15.95 -27.68 -11.10
C GLN A 246 16.90 -26.63 -11.68
N TRP A 247 16.72 -26.22 -12.94
CA TRP A 247 17.53 -25.18 -13.59
C TRP A 247 17.52 -23.84 -12.84
N PHE A 248 16.48 -23.58 -12.08
CA PHE A 248 16.31 -22.36 -11.32
C PHE A 248 16.90 -22.43 -9.90
N SER A 249 17.44 -23.58 -9.50
CA SER A 249 18.03 -23.75 -8.19
C SER A 249 19.45 -23.19 -8.11
N MET A 250 19.82 -22.62 -6.94
CA MET A 250 21.16 -22.07 -6.71
C MET A 250 22.29 -23.08 -6.93
N PRO A 251 22.18 -24.34 -6.46
CA PRO A 251 23.23 -25.34 -6.65
C PRO A 251 23.48 -25.68 -8.13
N VAL A 252 22.42 -25.71 -8.95
CA VAL A 252 22.55 -26.05 -10.39
C VAL A 252 23.22 -24.92 -11.16
N LEU A 253 22.92 -23.66 -10.86
CA LEU A 253 23.59 -22.53 -11.49
C LEU A 253 25.09 -22.50 -11.18
N GLY A 254 25.46 -22.71 -9.91
CA GLY A 254 26.88 -22.77 -9.50
C GLY A 254 27.64 -23.86 -10.26
N ARG A 255 27.08 -25.06 -10.33
CA ARG A 255 27.67 -26.19 -11.04
C ARG A 255 27.76 -25.96 -12.56
N ALA A 256 26.73 -25.37 -13.17
CA ALA A 256 26.75 -25.02 -14.60
C ALA A 256 27.85 -24.01 -14.95
N THR A 257 28.07 -23.01 -14.10
CA THR A 257 29.16 -22.04 -14.27
C THR A 257 30.54 -22.67 -14.10
N GLU A 258 30.66 -23.65 -13.23
CA GLU A 258 31.91 -24.36 -13.03
C GLU A 258 32.23 -25.32 -14.20
N LEU A 259 31.22 -25.95 -14.78
CA LEU A 259 31.35 -26.76 -15.99
C LEU A 259 31.80 -25.92 -17.19
N GLU A 260 31.21 -24.73 -17.38
CA GLU A 260 31.61 -23.79 -18.44
C GLU A 260 33.10 -23.37 -18.34
N LYS A 261 33.60 -23.20 -17.13
CA LYS A 261 35.01 -22.83 -16.91
C LYS A 261 35.99 -23.99 -17.14
N ARG A 262 35.53 -25.23 -17.02
CA ARG A 262 36.35 -26.43 -17.17
C ARG A 262 36.28 -27.07 -18.55
N SER A 263 35.22 -26.77 -19.31
CA SER A 263 35.02 -27.19 -20.70
C SER A 263 35.72 -26.27 -21.68
#